data_8b59ee6c473f49f54b310ea6edca19ff
#
_entry.id   8b59ee6c473f49f54b310ea6edca19ff
#
_cell.length_a   1.000
_cell.length_b   1.000
_cell.length_c   1.000
_cell.angle_alpha   90.00
_cell.angle_beta   90.00
_cell.angle_gamma   90.00
#
_symmetry.space_group_name_H-M   'P 1'
#
loop_
_entity.id
_entity.type
_entity.pdbx_description
1 polymer ?
#
loop_
_entity_poly.entity_id
_entity_poly.type
_entity_poly.pdbx_seq_one_letter_code
_entity_poly.pdbx_strand_id
1 'polypeptide(L)'
;MNMFFKFPLCMTVVTIMATSMISCSDNNNGSNTSNGLSDEEQALKEAIVPYVDNTVIPTYTAMADEAILVSDACTKAKEAYLSGDKAKATEYVAEACEHWTESRKAWELSEAFLFGAAADYNIDPHIDSWPLDQVALDNLLNNQKMMDAIGEGDFDYITTNLGYGLLGYHALEYILFQLTDD
;
A
#
# COMPACT_ATOMS: atom_id res chain seq x y z
N MET A 1 16.01 -19.32 -0.78
CA MET A 1 15.95 -19.27 0.69
C MET A 1 14.67 -18.55 1.05
N ASN A 2 13.78 -19.28 1.71
CA ASN A 2 12.34 -19.04 1.79
C ASN A 2 11.95 -17.73 2.43
N MET A 3 11.29 -16.84 1.67
CA MET A 3 10.63 -15.65 2.21
C MET A 3 9.13 -15.94 2.34
N PHE A 4 8.78 -16.72 3.36
CA PHE A 4 7.42 -16.77 3.89
C PHE A 4 7.20 -15.54 4.77
N PHE A 5 6.82 -14.43 4.21
CA PHE A 5 6.28 -13.32 4.99
C PHE A 5 4.77 -13.54 5.13
N LYS A 6 4.46 -14.17 6.17
CA LYS A 6 3.33 -14.22 7.11
C LYS A 6 2.17 -13.27 6.75
N PHE A 7 1.15 -13.83 6.16
CA PHE A 7 -0.20 -13.31 6.01
C PHE A 7 -1.16 -13.65 7.18
N PRO A 8 -0.76 -13.55 8.48
CA PRO A 8 -1.75 -13.59 9.55
C PRO A 8 -2.11 -12.20 10.09
N LEU A 9 -1.52 -11.09 9.58
CA LEU A 9 -1.73 -9.77 10.16
C LEU A 9 -3.03 -9.11 9.71
N CYS A 10 -3.51 -9.43 8.52
CA CYS A 10 -4.74 -8.85 8.00
C CYS A 10 -6.01 -9.39 8.68
N MET A 11 -6.03 -10.66 9.09
CA MET A 11 -7.18 -11.24 9.80
C MET A 11 -7.28 -10.79 11.26
N THR A 12 -6.17 -10.45 11.91
CA THR A 12 -6.18 -9.98 13.31
C THR A 12 -6.67 -8.54 13.44
N VAL A 13 -6.47 -7.70 12.42
CA VAL A 13 -6.92 -6.29 12.43
C VAL A 13 -8.45 -6.19 12.33
N VAL A 14 -9.08 -7.05 11.54
CA VAL A 14 -10.54 -7.08 11.43
C VAL A 14 -11.21 -7.52 12.74
N THR A 15 -10.58 -8.41 13.50
CA THR A 15 -11.12 -8.89 14.79
C THR A 15 -10.97 -7.84 15.91
N ILE A 16 -9.97 -6.96 15.84
CA ILE A 16 -9.73 -5.90 16.85
C ILE A 16 -10.68 -4.71 16.63
N MET A 17 -11.10 -4.41 15.40
CA MET A 17 -12.09 -3.36 15.14
C MET A 17 -13.48 -3.68 15.70
N ALA A 18 -13.81 -4.96 15.87
CA ALA A 18 -15.09 -5.35 16.44
C ALA A 18 -15.16 -5.16 17.98
N THR A 19 -14.03 -4.95 18.65
CA THR A 19 -13.97 -4.86 20.13
C THR A 19 -13.73 -3.45 20.67
N SER A 20 -13.40 -2.46 19.84
CA SER A 20 -13.09 -1.09 20.30
C SER A 20 -14.23 -0.07 20.17
N MET A 21 -15.43 -0.49 19.77
CA MET A 21 -16.61 0.39 19.72
C MET A 21 -17.45 0.40 21.01
N ILE A 22 -16.92 -0.08 22.14
CA ILE A 22 -17.61 -0.02 23.41
C ILE A 22 -16.95 1.04 24.29
N SER A 23 -17.26 2.31 24.01
CA SER A 23 -17.15 3.38 25.00
C SER A 23 -17.98 4.60 24.60
N CYS A 24 -19.28 4.51 24.81
CA CYS A 24 -20.08 5.67 25.17
C CYS A 24 -20.83 5.28 26.43
N SER A 25 -20.34 5.79 27.55
CA SER A 25 -21.03 5.71 28.84
C SER A 25 -22.08 6.78 28.88
N ASP A 26 -23.35 6.38 28.76
CA ASP A 26 -24.44 7.18 29.29
C ASP A 26 -25.05 6.47 30.50
N ASN A 27 -24.98 7.17 31.62
CA ASN A 27 -25.63 6.81 32.87
C ASN A 27 -27.14 6.74 32.67
N ASN A 28 -27.71 5.55 32.63
CA ASN A 28 -29.05 5.36 33.13
C ASN A 28 -29.23 3.95 33.71
N ASN A 29 -29.66 3.97 34.95
CA ASN A 29 -29.88 2.90 35.88
C ASN A 29 -30.93 1.90 35.35
N GLY A 30 -30.53 0.67 35.10
CA GLY A 30 -31.46 -0.42 34.76
C GLY A 30 -30.70 -1.69 34.41
N SER A 31 -30.52 -2.55 35.42
CA SER A 31 -29.91 -3.88 35.26
C SER A 31 -30.66 -4.72 34.23
N ASN A 32 -30.03 -4.93 33.09
CA ASN A 32 -30.17 -6.16 32.31
C ASN A 32 -28.88 -6.38 31.54
N THR A 33 -28.06 -7.32 31.98
CA THR A 33 -26.92 -7.85 31.26
C THR A 33 -27.41 -8.66 30.07
N SER A 34 -27.77 -8.02 28.97
CA SER A 34 -27.85 -8.66 27.67
C SER A 34 -26.54 -8.36 26.92
N ASN A 35 -25.69 -9.38 26.72
CA ASN A 35 -24.47 -9.33 25.90
C ASN A 35 -24.80 -9.19 24.41
N GLY A 36 -25.81 -8.42 24.02
CA GLY A 36 -26.23 -8.18 22.66
C GLY A 36 -26.05 -6.71 22.26
N LEU A 37 -25.79 -6.46 20.98
CA LEU A 37 -25.81 -5.12 20.39
C LEU A 37 -27.22 -4.54 20.49
N SER A 38 -27.35 -3.21 20.62
CA SER A 38 -28.65 -2.53 20.46
C SER A 38 -29.17 -2.68 19.02
N ASP A 39 -30.45 -2.41 18.80
CA ASP A 39 -31.05 -2.48 17.45
C ASP A 39 -30.35 -1.54 16.47
N GLU A 40 -29.90 -0.38 16.94
CA GLU A 40 -29.13 0.60 16.14
C GLU A 40 -27.74 0.08 15.78
N GLU A 41 -27.02 -0.49 16.75
CA GLU A 41 -25.70 -1.10 16.52
C GLU A 41 -25.80 -2.33 15.60
N GLN A 42 -26.85 -3.12 15.72
CA GLN A 42 -27.10 -4.25 14.84
C GLN A 42 -27.38 -3.78 13.40
N ALA A 43 -28.23 -2.76 13.21
CA ALA A 43 -28.51 -2.19 11.90
C ALA A 43 -27.24 -1.58 11.26
N LEU A 44 -26.41 -0.91 12.06
CA LEU A 44 -25.14 -0.34 11.60
C LEU A 44 -24.18 -1.45 11.16
N LYS A 45 -24.06 -2.51 11.94
CA LYS A 45 -23.25 -3.67 11.61
C LYS A 45 -23.71 -4.34 10.31
N GLU A 46 -25.02 -4.52 10.13
CA GLU A 46 -25.60 -5.11 8.92
C GLU A 46 -25.32 -4.27 7.66
N ALA A 47 -25.14 -2.96 7.80
CA ALA A 47 -24.75 -2.09 6.71
C ALA A 47 -23.23 -2.07 6.47
N ILE A 48 -22.43 -1.99 7.53
CA ILE A 48 -20.96 -1.80 7.42
C ILE A 48 -20.27 -3.09 7.00
N VAL A 49 -20.65 -4.24 7.54
CA VAL A 49 -19.94 -5.50 7.23
C VAL A 49 -19.96 -5.82 5.74
N PRO A 50 -21.12 -5.80 5.04
CA PRO A 50 -21.14 -6.01 3.59
C PRO A 50 -20.37 -4.94 2.80
N TYR A 51 -20.34 -3.70 3.26
CA TYR A 51 -19.54 -2.65 2.61
C TYR A 51 -18.04 -2.94 2.72
N VAL A 52 -17.57 -3.32 3.91
CA VAL A 52 -16.16 -3.70 4.12
C VAL A 52 -15.80 -4.92 3.29
N ASP A 53 -16.61 -5.97 3.34
CA ASP A 53 -16.32 -7.25 2.68
C ASP A 53 -16.39 -7.17 1.14
N ASN A 54 -17.32 -6.36 0.60
CA ASN A 54 -17.57 -6.31 -0.84
C ASN A 54 -16.99 -5.08 -1.54
N THR A 55 -16.47 -4.10 -0.79
CA THR A 55 -15.89 -2.88 -1.38
C THR A 55 -14.50 -2.61 -0.85
N VAL A 56 -14.34 -2.42 0.46
CA VAL A 56 -13.05 -1.98 1.03
C VAL A 56 -11.96 -3.03 0.83
N ILE A 57 -12.21 -4.26 1.28
CA ILE A 57 -11.23 -5.35 1.17
C ILE A 57 -10.90 -5.68 -0.28
N PRO A 58 -11.85 -5.86 -1.20
CA PRO A 58 -11.54 -6.11 -2.61
C PRO A 58 -10.75 -4.98 -3.28
N THR A 59 -11.04 -3.71 -2.95
CA THR A 59 -10.30 -2.57 -3.51
C THR A 59 -8.84 -2.57 -3.07
N TYR A 60 -8.56 -2.74 -1.77
CA TYR A 60 -7.18 -2.84 -1.30
C TYR A 60 -6.48 -4.12 -1.77
N THR A 61 -7.21 -5.21 -1.93
CA THR A 61 -6.64 -6.44 -2.50
C THR A 61 -6.21 -6.23 -3.94
N ALA A 62 -7.07 -5.64 -4.77
CA ALA A 62 -6.73 -5.33 -6.16
C ALA A 62 -5.50 -4.40 -6.25
N MET A 63 -5.44 -3.35 -5.40
CA MET A 63 -4.28 -2.48 -5.32
C MET A 63 -3.00 -3.27 -4.99
N ALA A 64 -3.04 -4.12 -3.98
CA ALA A 64 -1.89 -4.87 -3.52
C ALA A 64 -1.42 -5.92 -4.53
N ASP A 65 -2.36 -6.62 -5.17
CA ASP A 65 -2.06 -7.62 -6.20
C ASP A 65 -1.35 -6.97 -7.40
N GLU A 66 -1.83 -5.84 -7.87
CA GLU A 66 -1.20 -5.08 -8.95
C GLU A 66 0.17 -4.51 -8.54
N ALA A 67 0.33 -4.02 -7.30
CA ALA A 67 1.62 -3.56 -6.79
C ALA A 67 2.67 -4.68 -6.73
N ILE A 68 2.26 -5.92 -6.45
CA ILE A 68 3.14 -7.10 -6.53
C ILE A 68 3.59 -7.32 -7.97
N LEU A 69 2.67 -7.21 -8.94
CA LEU A 69 2.99 -7.36 -10.37
C LEU A 69 3.94 -6.27 -10.87
N VAL A 70 3.83 -5.01 -10.38
CA VAL A 70 4.84 -3.97 -10.62
C VAL A 70 6.23 -4.43 -10.18
N SER A 71 6.34 -4.95 -8.96
CA SER A 71 7.62 -5.43 -8.40
C SER A 71 8.20 -6.59 -9.21
N ASP A 72 7.35 -7.53 -9.64
CA ASP A 72 7.76 -8.68 -10.44
C ASP A 72 8.24 -8.24 -11.84
N ALA A 73 7.52 -7.33 -12.49
CA ALA A 73 7.90 -6.76 -13.78
C ALA A 73 9.22 -5.99 -13.69
N CYS A 74 9.42 -5.16 -12.66
CA CYS A 74 10.70 -4.48 -12.42
C CYS A 74 11.86 -5.48 -12.21
N THR A 75 11.62 -6.57 -11.52
CA THR A 75 12.63 -7.63 -11.32
C THR A 75 13.02 -8.28 -12.65
N LYS A 76 12.04 -8.63 -13.48
CA LYS A 76 12.27 -9.15 -14.84
C LYS A 76 13.01 -8.15 -15.73
N ALA A 77 12.63 -6.87 -15.67
CA ALA A 77 13.29 -5.80 -16.40
C ALA A 77 14.78 -5.69 -16.03
N LYS A 78 15.08 -5.70 -14.73
CA LYS A 78 16.47 -5.71 -14.22
C LYS A 78 17.25 -6.92 -14.74
N GLU A 79 16.71 -8.12 -14.67
CA GLU A 79 17.35 -9.35 -15.13
C GLU A 79 17.61 -9.31 -16.64
N ALA A 80 16.64 -8.89 -17.43
CA ALA A 80 16.79 -8.73 -18.88
C ALA A 80 17.87 -7.70 -19.22
N TYR A 81 17.88 -6.56 -18.55
CA TYR A 81 18.90 -5.52 -18.74
C TYR A 81 20.30 -6.03 -18.41
N LEU A 82 20.49 -6.74 -17.30
CA LEU A 82 21.77 -7.30 -16.88
C LEU A 82 22.27 -8.40 -17.82
N SER A 83 21.35 -9.13 -18.47
CA SER A 83 21.70 -10.13 -19.51
C SER A 83 22.04 -9.52 -20.87
N GLY A 84 21.84 -8.19 -21.02
CA GLY A 84 22.09 -7.46 -22.27
C GLY A 84 20.89 -7.43 -23.22
N ASP A 85 19.75 -8.00 -22.85
CA ASP A 85 18.50 -7.97 -23.62
C ASP A 85 17.70 -6.70 -23.32
N LYS A 86 18.17 -5.59 -23.90
CA LYS A 86 17.55 -4.28 -23.69
C LYS A 86 16.11 -4.21 -24.19
N ALA A 87 15.81 -4.87 -25.33
CA ALA A 87 14.47 -4.87 -25.89
C ALA A 87 13.48 -5.53 -24.90
N LYS A 88 13.87 -6.64 -24.31
CA LYS A 88 13.06 -7.35 -23.32
C LYS A 88 12.95 -6.57 -22.01
N ALA A 89 14.01 -5.87 -21.62
CA ALA A 89 13.95 -4.98 -20.46
C ALA A 89 12.91 -3.87 -20.65
N THR A 90 12.86 -3.22 -21.83
CA THR A 90 11.85 -2.20 -22.16
C THR A 90 10.44 -2.77 -22.15
N GLU A 91 10.22 -3.99 -22.67
CA GLU A 91 8.90 -4.65 -22.59
C GLU A 91 8.44 -4.82 -21.13
N TYR A 92 9.33 -5.26 -20.23
CA TYR A 92 9.00 -5.43 -18.82
C TYR A 92 8.80 -4.11 -18.07
N VAL A 93 9.49 -3.04 -18.46
CA VAL A 93 9.21 -1.69 -17.94
C VAL A 93 7.80 -1.25 -18.35
N ALA A 94 7.40 -1.48 -19.60
CA ALA A 94 6.05 -1.18 -20.05
C ALA A 94 4.99 -2.00 -19.28
N GLU A 95 5.23 -3.30 -19.05
CA GLU A 95 4.39 -4.15 -18.19
C GLU A 95 4.28 -3.57 -16.77
N ALA A 96 5.38 -3.08 -16.20
CA ALA A 96 5.37 -2.43 -14.89
C ALA A 96 4.52 -1.14 -14.87
N CYS A 97 4.57 -0.33 -15.92
CA CYS A 97 3.73 0.87 -16.05
C CYS A 97 2.24 0.54 -16.16
N GLU A 98 1.87 -0.54 -16.85
CA GLU A 98 0.48 -1.00 -16.92
C GLU A 98 -0.03 -1.41 -15.55
N HIS A 99 0.72 -2.24 -14.82
CA HIS A 99 0.38 -2.67 -13.46
C HIS A 99 0.38 -1.50 -12.45
N TRP A 100 1.31 -0.56 -12.58
CA TRP A 100 1.29 0.68 -11.80
C TRP A 100 -0.03 1.43 -12.00
N THR A 101 -0.47 1.57 -13.24
CA THR A 101 -1.72 2.27 -13.58
C THR A 101 -2.94 1.60 -12.95
N GLU A 102 -3.06 0.27 -12.99
CA GLU A 102 -4.18 -0.45 -12.38
C GLU A 102 -4.11 -0.42 -10.85
N SER A 103 -2.91 -0.53 -10.26
CA SER A 103 -2.72 -0.36 -8.81
C SER A 103 -3.12 1.04 -8.35
N ARG A 104 -2.65 2.09 -9.06
CA ARG A 104 -3.00 3.49 -8.78
C ARG A 104 -4.51 3.74 -8.86
N LYS A 105 -5.17 3.20 -9.86
CA LYS A 105 -6.62 3.30 -10.00
C LYS A 105 -7.38 2.68 -8.82
N ALA A 106 -6.93 1.54 -8.31
CA ALA A 106 -7.52 0.94 -7.12
C ALA A 106 -7.25 1.79 -5.87
N TRP A 107 -6.07 2.40 -5.75
CA TRP A 107 -5.76 3.35 -4.69
C TRP A 107 -6.70 4.57 -4.72
N GLU A 108 -6.88 5.22 -5.87
CA GLU A 108 -7.80 6.35 -6.05
C GLU A 108 -9.24 5.99 -5.64
N LEU A 109 -9.70 4.78 -5.96
CA LEU A 109 -11.01 4.30 -5.51
C LEU A 109 -11.10 4.15 -3.99
N SER A 110 -9.96 3.93 -3.31
CA SER A 110 -9.92 3.77 -1.86
C SER A 110 -10.00 5.09 -1.08
N GLU A 111 -9.84 6.23 -1.73
CA GLU A 111 -9.93 7.56 -1.09
C GLU A 111 -11.28 7.80 -0.41
N ALA A 112 -12.33 7.14 -0.88
CA ALA A 112 -13.66 7.20 -0.25
C ALA A 112 -13.69 6.61 1.18
N PHE A 113 -12.66 5.86 1.58
CA PHE A 113 -12.58 5.18 2.87
C PHE A 113 -11.18 5.20 3.51
N LEU A 114 -10.44 6.32 3.32
CA LEU A 114 -9.15 6.59 3.99
C LEU A 114 -9.34 6.95 5.48
N PHE A 115 -10.02 6.10 6.22
CA PHE A 115 -10.25 6.23 7.67
C PHE A 115 -9.96 4.89 8.37
N GLY A 116 -10.09 4.85 9.69
CA GLY A 116 -9.76 3.65 10.45
C GLY A 116 -8.31 3.25 10.26
N ALA A 117 -8.03 2.03 9.88
CA ALA A 117 -6.67 1.51 9.75
C ALA A 117 -5.81 2.33 8.77
N ALA A 118 -6.36 2.82 7.66
CA ALA A 118 -5.63 3.65 6.71
C ALA A 118 -5.14 4.96 7.35
N ALA A 119 -5.99 5.62 8.13
CA ALA A 119 -5.62 6.82 8.87
C ALA A 119 -4.71 6.50 10.08
N ASP A 120 -5.04 5.47 10.84
CA ASP A 120 -4.31 5.09 12.08
C ASP A 120 -2.85 4.72 11.79
N TYR A 121 -2.59 4.10 10.63
CA TYR A 121 -1.25 3.73 10.17
C TYR A 121 -0.64 4.72 9.19
N ASN A 122 -1.30 5.87 8.97
CA ASN A 122 -0.79 6.93 8.11
C ASN A 122 -0.38 6.43 6.71
N ILE A 123 -1.22 5.58 6.11
CA ILE A 123 -0.91 4.87 4.86
C ILE A 123 -0.71 5.85 3.70
N ASP A 124 -1.60 6.82 3.56
CA ASP A 124 -1.61 7.78 2.46
C ASP A 124 -0.24 8.48 2.25
N PRO A 125 0.35 9.19 3.22
CA PRO A 125 1.63 9.84 3.00
C PRO A 125 2.81 8.86 2.81
N HIS A 126 2.64 7.57 3.09
CA HIS A 126 3.67 6.57 2.81
C HIS A 126 3.65 6.08 1.36
N ILE A 127 2.49 6.06 0.73
CA ILE A 127 2.34 5.48 -0.62
C ILE A 127 1.88 6.48 -1.68
N ASP A 128 1.42 7.67 -1.28
CA ASP A 128 0.89 8.68 -2.21
C ASP A 128 1.28 10.12 -1.82
N SER A 129 2.48 10.31 -1.34
CA SER A 129 2.97 11.64 -0.93
C SER A 129 3.11 12.58 -2.12
N TRP A 130 2.50 13.76 -2.03
CA TRP A 130 2.55 14.81 -3.05
C TRP A 130 2.79 16.20 -2.42
N PRO A 131 3.59 17.10 -3.04
CA PRO A 131 4.30 16.92 -4.32
C PRO A 131 5.57 16.06 -4.18
N LEU A 132 5.93 15.37 -5.27
CA LEU A 132 7.21 14.66 -5.38
C LEU A 132 8.37 15.67 -5.41
N ASP A 133 9.37 15.50 -4.57
CA ASP A 133 10.62 16.24 -4.66
C ASP A 133 11.55 15.58 -5.69
N GLN A 134 11.35 15.93 -6.97
CA GLN A 134 12.09 15.36 -8.10
C GLN A 134 13.61 15.61 -7.95
N VAL A 135 14.01 16.79 -7.49
CA VAL A 135 15.43 17.12 -7.33
C VAL A 135 16.08 16.26 -6.25
N ALA A 136 15.37 16.06 -5.14
CA ALA A 136 15.86 15.18 -4.08
C ALA A 136 15.88 13.72 -4.51
N LEU A 137 14.89 13.26 -5.30
CA LEU A 137 14.86 11.91 -5.85
C LEU A 137 16.00 11.68 -6.83
N ASP A 138 16.28 12.60 -7.75
CA ASP A 138 17.41 12.52 -8.67
C ASP A 138 18.75 12.46 -7.93
N ASN A 139 18.91 13.28 -6.90
CA ASN A 139 20.11 13.25 -6.05
C ASN A 139 20.25 11.91 -5.32
N LEU A 140 19.16 11.32 -4.87
CA LEU A 140 19.16 10.02 -4.22
C LEU A 140 19.54 8.91 -5.20
N LEU A 141 18.96 8.89 -6.40
CA LEU A 141 19.28 7.90 -7.44
C LEU A 141 20.75 8.02 -7.92
N ASN A 142 21.36 9.19 -7.80
CA ASN A 142 22.79 9.39 -8.08
C ASN A 142 23.69 9.16 -6.85
N ASN A 143 23.16 8.83 -5.70
CA ASN A 143 23.91 8.55 -4.49
C ASN A 143 24.35 7.09 -4.46
N GLN A 144 25.65 6.84 -4.71
CA GLN A 144 26.19 5.48 -4.78
C GLN A 144 25.92 4.68 -3.50
N LYS A 145 26.04 5.29 -2.32
CA LYS A 145 25.80 4.60 -1.06
C LYS A 145 24.34 4.15 -0.91
N MET A 146 23.38 4.95 -1.38
CA MET A 146 21.97 4.57 -1.38
C MET A 146 21.72 3.44 -2.39
N MET A 147 22.31 3.53 -3.59
CA MET A 147 22.17 2.51 -4.61
C MET A 147 22.79 1.18 -4.18
N ASP A 148 23.92 1.21 -3.47
CA ASP A 148 24.53 0.03 -2.88
C ASP A 148 23.62 -0.58 -1.80
N ALA A 149 23.08 0.24 -0.88
CA ALA A 149 22.15 -0.20 0.14
C ALA A 149 20.86 -0.83 -0.45
N ILE A 150 20.31 -0.25 -1.52
CA ILE A 150 19.18 -0.82 -2.25
C ILE A 150 19.58 -2.18 -2.87
N GLY A 151 20.74 -2.26 -3.49
CA GLY A 151 21.26 -3.48 -4.11
C GLY A 151 21.52 -4.62 -3.11
N GLU A 152 21.96 -4.28 -1.91
CA GLU A 152 22.29 -5.21 -0.82
C GLU A 152 21.06 -5.56 0.05
N GLY A 153 19.97 -4.78 -0.05
CA GLY A 153 18.78 -4.94 0.78
C GLY A 153 18.98 -4.45 2.22
N ASP A 154 19.82 -3.42 2.42
CA ASP A 154 20.01 -2.76 3.71
C ASP A 154 18.81 -1.87 4.03
N PHE A 155 17.72 -2.51 4.48
CA PHE A 155 16.46 -1.83 4.81
C PHE A 155 16.61 -0.81 5.94
N ASP A 156 17.51 -1.01 6.87
CA ASP A 156 17.73 -0.07 7.98
C ASP A 156 18.31 1.26 7.45
N TYR A 157 19.29 1.18 6.55
CA TYR A 157 19.82 2.37 5.90
C TYR A 157 18.80 3.04 5.00
N ILE A 158 18.07 2.27 4.19
CA ILE A 158 17.05 2.78 3.25
C ILE A 158 15.96 3.53 4.03
N THR A 159 15.34 2.92 5.02
CA THR A 159 14.23 3.51 5.79
C THR A 159 14.65 4.75 6.58
N THR A 160 15.91 4.82 7.00
CA THR A 160 16.46 5.98 7.72
C THR A 160 16.68 7.18 6.79
N ASN A 161 17.01 6.94 5.52
CA ASN A 161 17.46 7.97 4.58
C ASN A 161 16.46 8.29 3.47
N LEU A 162 15.41 7.48 3.31
CA LEU A 162 14.38 7.65 2.31
C LEU A 162 13.13 8.28 2.94
N GLY A 163 12.93 9.58 2.71
CA GLY A 163 11.78 10.31 3.23
C GLY A 163 10.51 10.07 2.40
N TYR A 164 9.34 10.32 3.00
CA TYR A 164 8.03 10.11 2.37
C TYR A 164 7.86 10.83 1.02
N GLY A 165 8.39 12.04 0.87
CA GLY A 165 8.35 12.79 -0.39
C GLY A 165 9.13 12.19 -1.55
N LEU A 166 9.80 11.03 -1.35
CA LEU A 166 10.60 10.31 -2.33
C LEU A 166 10.10 8.87 -2.52
N LEU A 167 8.90 8.55 -2.05
CA LEU A 167 8.31 7.22 -2.02
C LEU A 167 6.96 7.18 -2.73
N GLY A 168 6.48 5.96 -2.90
CA GLY A 168 5.11 5.69 -3.32
C GLY A 168 4.86 5.85 -4.80
N TYR A 169 3.59 6.05 -5.14
CA TYR A 169 3.12 6.07 -6.52
C TYR A 169 3.82 7.12 -7.37
N HIS A 170 3.96 8.35 -6.88
CA HIS A 170 4.55 9.44 -7.65
C HIS A 170 6.05 9.27 -7.91
N ALA A 171 6.79 8.68 -6.96
CA ALA A 171 8.20 8.36 -7.18
C ALA A 171 8.37 7.23 -8.20
N LEU A 172 7.53 6.19 -8.13
CA LEU A 172 7.53 5.10 -9.11
C LEU A 172 7.10 5.58 -10.49
N GLU A 173 6.07 6.44 -10.58
CA GLU A 173 5.65 7.08 -11.81
C GLU A 173 6.80 7.80 -12.48
N TYR A 174 7.46 8.70 -11.75
CA TYR A 174 8.59 9.47 -12.24
C TYR A 174 9.71 8.57 -12.79
N ILE A 175 10.03 7.47 -12.12
CA ILE A 175 11.10 6.57 -12.55
C ILE A 175 10.65 5.72 -13.74
N LEU A 176 9.50 5.05 -13.65
CA LEU A 176 9.07 4.04 -14.63
C LEU A 176 8.71 4.65 -15.97
N PHE A 177 7.94 5.76 -15.96
CA PHE A 177 7.46 6.35 -17.21
C PHE A 177 8.55 7.10 -17.98
N GLN A 178 9.61 7.56 -17.33
CA GLN A 178 10.79 8.08 -18.04
C GLN A 178 11.59 7.00 -18.75
N LEU A 179 11.57 5.75 -18.27
CA LEU A 179 12.28 4.64 -18.90
C LEU A 179 11.60 4.10 -20.17
N THR A 180 10.36 4.53 -20.44
CA THR A 180 9.62 4.15 -21.66
C THR A 180 9.78 5.14 -22.81
N ASP A 181 10.31 6.35 -22.53
CA ASP A 181 10.42 7.44 -23.52
C ASP A 181 11.75 7.40 -24.32
N ASP A 182 12.68 6.51 -23.98
CA ASP A 182 13.96 6.28 -24.66
C ASP A 182 13.93 5.01 -25.54
#